data_05150f01501eac4e9703e4d3f73672f0
#
_entry.id   05150f01501eac4e9703e4d3f73672f0
#
_cell.length_a   1.000
_cell.length_b   1.000
_cell.length_c   1.000
_cell.angle_alpha   90.00
_cell.angle_beta   90.00
_cell.angle_gamma   90.00
#
_symmetry.space_group_name_H-M   'P 1'
#
loop_
_entity.id
_entity.type
_entity.pdbx_description
1 polymer ?
#
loop_
_entity_poly.entity_id
_entity_poly.type
_entity_poly.pdbx_seq_one_letter_code
_entity_poly.pdbx_strand_id
1 'polypeptide(L)'
;MDFHMAYAAHSTLEIEYQIGRSGDLTAVQPKASGSSLLYQLVNALSLNMIHLSGILRVEEAMVVPMATGMTLALCLLTWKATKPAAKYVIWPRIDQKSCLKCIQLTGLEPLVVEN
;
A
#
# COMPACT_ATOMS: atom_id res chain seq x y z
N MET A 1 -31.58 9.20 -0.45
CA MET A 1 -30.26 9.62 0.05
C MET A 1 -29.57 10.29 -1.12
N ASP A 2 -29.49 11.62 -1.08
CA ASP A 2 -29.06 12.39 -2.24
C ASP A 2 -27.59 12.12 -2.57
N PHE A 3 -27.32 11.78 -3.82
CA PHE A 3 -25.96 11.51 -4.34
C PHE A 3 -25.00 12.67 -4.08
N HIS A 4 -25.51 13.90 -4.07
CA HIS A 4 -24.74 15.10 -3.74
C HIS A 4 -24.26 15.15 -2.28
N MET A 5 -25.04 14.64 -1.34
CA MET A 5 -24.63 14.57 0.07
C MET A 5 -23.54 13.52 0.28
N ALA A 6 -23.61 12.40 -0.42
CA ALA A 6 -22.57 11.37 -0.36
C ALA A 6 -21.25 11.87 -0.97
N TYR A 7 -21.31 12.64 -2.06
CA TYR A 7 -20.11 13.22 -2.68
C TYR A 7 -19.47 14.30 -1.81
N ALA A 8 -20.27 15.17 -1.21
CA ALA A 8 -19.77 16.20 -0.27
C ALA A 8 -19.13 15.57 0.97
N ALA A 9 -19.74 14.51 1.53
CA ALA A 9 -19.16 13.78 2.65
C ALA A 9 -17.82 13.11 2.26
N HIS A 10 -17.73 12.55 1.07
CA HIS A 10 -16.49 11.96 0.56
C HIS A 10 -15.39 13.00 0.38
N SER A 11 -15.70 14.15 -0.22
CA SER A 11 -14.72 15.22 -0.41
C SER A 11 -14.23 15.81 0.92
N THR A 12 -15.10 15.93 1.90
CA THR A 12 -14.72 16.39 3.25
C THR A 12 -13.80 15.40 3.95
N LEU A 13 -14.09 14.10 3.83
CA LEU A 13 -13.22 13.04 4.37
C LEU A 13 -11.85 13.02 3.69
N GLU A 14 -11.78 13.25 2.38
CA GLU A 14 -10.51 13.35 1.66
C GLU A 14 -9.68 14.55 2.10
N ILE A 15 -10.30 15.70 2.33
CA ILE A 15 -9.62 16.90 2.81
C ILE A 15 -9.07 16.68 4.23
N GLU A 16 -9.85 16.08 5.12
CA GLU A 16 -9.38 15.75 6.46
C GLU A 16 -8.25 14.73 6.45
N TYR A 17 -8.27 13.80 5.53
CA TYR A 17 -7.21 12.81 5.35
C TYR A 17 -5.92 13.44 4.81
N GLN A 18 -6.02 14.40 3.87
CA GLN A 18 -4.87 15.09 3.27
C GLN A 18 -4.17 16.07 4.22
N ILE A 19 -4.83 16.55 5.23
CA ILE A 19 -4.20 17.37 6.28
C ILE A 19 -3.28 16.50 7.17
N GLY A 20 -2.71 15.49 6.59
CA GLY A 20 -1.82 14.48 7.10
C GLY A 20 -1.06 14.86 8.35
N ARG A 21 -1.32 14.12 9.41
CA ARG A 21 -0.75 14.44 10.69
C ARG A 21 0.20 13.41 11.23
N SER A 22 0.23 12.25 10.65
CA SER A 22 1.24 11.26 10.98
C SER A 22 1.61 10.44 9.77
N GLY A 23 2.84 9.97 9.73
CA GLY A 23 3.28 8.99 8.74
C GLY A 23 2.76 7.57 9.01
N ASP A 24 2.07 7.35 10.12
CA ASP A 24 1.53 6.04 10.48
C ASP A 24 0.12 5.87 9.92
N LEU A 25 0.01 5.03 8.89
CA LEU A 25 -1.26 4.72 8.22
C LEU A 25 -2.16 3.79 9.04
N THR A 26 -1.67 3.20 10.12
CA THR A 26 -2.43 2.29 10.97
C THR A 26 -2.96 2.96 12.23
N ALA A 27 -2.41 4.12 12.60
CA ALA A 27 -2.79 4.83 13.80
C ALA A 27 -4.20 5.44 13.71
N VAL A 28 -4.94 5.36 14.79
CA VAL A 28 -6.21 6.07 14.94
C VAL A 28 -5.94 7.56 15.06
N GLN A 29 -6.51 8.36 14.16
CA GLN A 29 -6.36 9.81 14.16
C GLN A 29 -7.62 10.46 14.76
N PRO A 30 -7.56 11.03 15.97
CA PRO A 30 -8.75 11.59 16.64
C PRO A 30 -9.43 12.71 15.87
N LYS A 31 -8.65 13.49 15.10
CA LYS A 31 -9.18 14.60 14.29
C LYS A 31 -9.75 14.16 12.94
N ALA A 32 -9.39 12.96 12.48
CA ALA A 32 -9.85 12.34 11.24
C ALA A 32 -10.43 10.94 11.53
N SER A 33 -11.28 10.84 12.54
CA SER A 33 -11.78 9.56 13.05
C SER A 33 -12.56 8.77 12.01
N GLY A 34 -13.33 9.44 11.15
CA GLY A 34 -14.09 8.79 10.07
C GLY A 34 -13.20 8.14 9.03
N SER A 35 -12.18 8.84 8.53
CA SER A 35 -11.24 8.30 7.56
C SER A 35 -10.35 7.21 8.16
N SER A 36 -9.94 7.35 9.42
CA SER A 36 -9.20 6.29 10.13
C SER A 36 -10.02 5.02 10.26
N LEU A 37 -11.31 5.12 10.61
CA LEU A 37 -12.21 3.98 10.70
C LEU A 37 -12.39 3.31 9.32
N LEU A 38 -12.62 4.09 8.27
CA LEU A 38 -12.75 3.57 6.91
C LEU A 38 -11.48 2.87 6.46
N TYR A 39 -10.32 3.41 6.78
CA TYR A 39 -9.04 2.82 6.44
C TYR A 39 -8.84 1.46 7.12
N GLN A 40 -9.11 1.38 8.41
CA GLN A 40 -9.06 0.12 9.15
C GLN A 40 -10.05 -0.91 8.58
N LEU A 41 -11.25 -0.47 8.23
CA LEU A 41 -12.25 -1.35 7.61
C LEU A 41 -11.77 -1.88 6.25
N VAL A 42 -11.19 -1.03 5.40
CA VAL A 42 -10.62 -1.44 4.11
C VAL A 42 -9.50 -2.46 4.29
N ASN A 43 -8.61 -2.25 5.24
CA ASN A 43 -7.53 -3.20 5.53
C ASN A 43 -8.08 -4.54 6.02
N ALA A 44 -9.06 -4.54 6.93
CA ALA A 44 -9.70 -5.75 7.43
C ALA A 44 -10.44 -6.52 6.32
N LEU A 45 -11.16 -5.81 5.45
CA LEU A 45 -11.84 -6.42 4.30
C LEU A 45 -10.85 -6.96 3.28
N SER A 46 -9.73 -6.28 3.04
CA SER A 46 -8.67 -6.75 2.15
C SER A 46 -8.05 -8.04 2.68
N LEU A 47 -7.75 -8.12 3.97
CA LEU A 47 -7.26 -9.35 4.60
C LEU A 47 -8.28 -10.50 4.49
N ASN A 48 -9.55 -10.20 4.74
CA ASN A 48 -10.62 -11.20 4.60
C ASN A 48 -10.72 -11.73 3.16
N MET A 49 -10.64 -10.86 2.16
CA MET A 49 -10.65 -11.25 0.74
C MET A 49 -9.45 -12.15 0.39
N ILE A 50 -8.27 -11.87 0.92
CA ILE A 50 -7.07 -12.70 0.75
C ILE A 50 -7.31 -14.09 1.36
N HIS A 51 -7.88 -14.16 2.57
CA HIS A 51 -8.21 -15.43 3.21
C HIS A 51 -9.27 -16.24 2.42
N LEU A 52 -10.32 -15.56 1.94
CA LEU A 52 -11.34 -16.20 1.09
C LEU A 52 -10.77 -16.72 -0.23
N SER A 53 -9.68 -16.13 -0.73
CA SER A 53 -8.94 -16.63 -1.90
C SER A 53 -8.08 -17.87 -1.60
N GLY A 54 -8.08 -18.36 -0.36
CA GLY A 54 -7.32 -19.55 0.07
C GLY A 54 -5.91 -19.26 0.60
N ILE A 55 -5.49 -17.98 0.71
CA ILE A 55 -4.17 -17.59 1.22
C ILE A 55 -4.27 -17.34 2.73
N LEU A 56 -4.37 -18.41 3.52
CA LEU A 56 -4.69 -18.33 4.95
C LEU A 56 -3.52 -17.89 5.85
N ARG A 57 -2.28 -17.87 5.34
CA ARG A 57 -1.08 -17.56 6.15
C ARG A 57 -0.75 -16.07 6.21
N VAL A 58 -1.52 -15.22 5.56
CA VAL A 58 -1.34 -13.77 5.62
C VAL A 58 -1.95 -13.27 6.92
N GLU A 59 -1.15 -12.61 7.74
CA GLU A 59 -1.58 -12.12 9.06
C GLU A 59 -2.10 -10.68 8.99
N GLU A 60 -1.56 -9.87 8.08
CA GLU A 60 -1.93 -8.46 7.92
C GLU A 60 -2.03 -8.07 6.45
N ALA A 61 -2.91 -7.13 6.16
CA ALA A 61 -3.01 -6.48 4.86
C ALA A 61 -3.18 -4.97 5.06
N MET A 62 -2.46 -4.19 4.28
CA MET A 62 -2.52 -2.73 4.33
C MET A 62 -2.64 -2.18 2.91
N VAL A 63 -3.65 -1.36 2.68
CA VAL A 63 -3.81 -0.62 1.43
C VAL A 63 -3.00 0.67 1.53
N VAL A 64 -2.08 0.88 0.61
CA VAL A 64 -1.25 2.09 0.59
C VAL A 64 -1.83 3.08 -0.41
N PRO A 65 -2.23 4.30 0.00
CA PRO A 65 -2.89 5.28 -0.87
C PRO A 65 -1.88 6.00 -1.78
N MET A 66 -1.13 5.24 -2.55
CA MET A 66 -0.13 5.76 -3.49
C MET A 66 -0.14 4.95 -4.79
N ALA A 67 0.46 5.51 -5.83
CA ALA A 67 0.70 4.79 -7.08
C ALA A 67 1.54 3.53 -6.82
N THR A 68 1.19 2.42 -7.47
CA THR A 68 1.82 1.10 -7.28
C THR A 68 3.34 1.15 -7.40
N GLY A 69 3.86 1.85 -8.40
CA GLY A 69 5.31 1.99 -8.59
C GLY A 69 5.99 2.69 -7.43
N MET A 70 5.42 3.77 -6.90
CA MET A 70 5.98 4.48 -5.75
C MET A 70 5.92 3.60 -4.49
N THR A 71 4.81 2.92 -4.25
CA THR A 71 4.65 2.00 -3.12
C THR A 71 5.73 0.91 -3.13
N LEU A 72 5.91 0.25 -4.28
CA LEU A 72 6.94 -0.78 -4.44
C LEU A 72 8.36 -0.22 -4.25
N ALA A 73 8.64 0.96 -4.78
CA ALA A 73 9.95 1.60 -4.61
C ALA A 73 10.23 1.88 -3.13
N LEU A 74 9.28 2.44 -2.39
CA LEU A 74 9.41 2.71 -0.96
C LEU A 74 9.60 1.42 -0.13
N CYS A 75 8.83 0.37 -0.43
CA CYS A 75 9.01 -0.93 0.22
C CYS A 75 10.42 -1.48 -0.02
N LEU A 76 10.91 -1.45 -1.26
CA LEU A 76 12.25 -1.93 -1.59
C LEU A 76 13.35 -1.09 -0.94
N LEU A 77 13.18 0.24 -0.86
CA LEU A 77 14.12 1.12 -0.16
C LEU A 77 14.15 0.82 1.34
N THR A 78 13.00 0.59 1.96
CA THR A 78 12.90 0.21 3.37
C THR A 78 13.61 -1.12 3.63
N TRP A 79 13.38 -2.12 2.79
CA TRP A 79 14.07 -3.41 2.91
C TRP A 79 15.57 -3.30 2.68
N LYS A 80 15.99 -2.47 1.73
CA LYS A 80 17.43 -2.21 1.52
C LYS A 80 18.07 -1.52 2.72
N ALA A 81 17.37 -0.61 3.39
CA ALA A 81 17.84 0.05 4.60
C ALA A 81 17.99 -0.94 5.77
N THR A 82 17.03 -1.87 5.92
CA THR A 82 17.08 -2.91 6.97
C THR A 82 18.04 -4.05 6.65
N LYS A 83 18.31 -4.30 5.36
CA LYS A 83 19.21 -5.36 4.88
C LYS A 83 20.25 -4.80 3.90
N PRO A 84 21.25 -4.05 4.38
CA PRO A 84 22.22 -3.37 3.50
C PRO A 84 23.02 -4.30 2.58
N ALA A 85 23.17 -5.56 2.97
CA ALA A 85 23.86 -6.58 2.18
C ALA A 85 23.03 -7.13 1.00
N ALA A 86 21.71 -6.85 0.97
CA ALA A 86 20.85 -7.31 -0.12
C ALA A 86 21.14 -6.52 -1.40
N LYS A 87 21.49 -7.25 -2.47
CA LYS A 87 21.79 -6.68 -3.79
C LYS A 87 20.75 -7.05 -4.85
N TYR A 88 20.07 -8.16 -4.67
CA TYR A 88 19.21 -8.77 -5.67
C TYR A 88 17.75 -8.80 -5.24
N VAL A 89 16.84 -8.65 -6.21
CA VAL A 89 15.41 -8.89 -6.07
C VAL A 89 14.99 -9.95 -7.06
N ILE A 90 14.40 -11.03 -6.58
CA ILE A 90 13.83 -12.06 -7.45
C ILE A 90 12.57 -11.48 -8.07
N TRP A 91 12.52 -11.47 -9.39
CA TRP A 91 11.39 -10.96 -10.15
C TRP A 91 10.84 -12.02 -11.11
N PRO A 92 9.63 -12.56 -10.86
CA PRO A 92 9.02 -13.58 -11.73
C PRO A 92 8.37 -12.91 -12.97
N ARG A 93 9.07 -12.11 -13.69
CA ARG A 93 8.70 -11.42 -14.95
C ARG A 93 7.20 -11.11 -15.10
N ILE A 94 6.66 -10.37 -14.14
CA ILE A 94 5.29 -9.84 -14.23
C ILE A 94 5.25 -8.82 -15.39
N ASP A 95 4.23 -8.88 -16.22
CA ASP A 95 4.05 -8.00 -17.38
C ASP A 95 3.66 -6.57 -16.98
N GLN A 96 4.39 -6.01 -16.02
CA GLN A 96 4.23 -4.64 -15.56
C GLN A 96 5.58 -3.94 -15.45
N LYS A 97 5.85 -3.06 -16.40
CA LYS A 97 7.11 -2.31 -16.50
C LYS A 97 7.46 -1.50 -15.25
N SER A 98 6.46 -1.06 -14.47
CA SER A 98 6.69 -0.33 -13.23
C SER A 98 7.45 -1.15 -12.19
N CYS A 99 7.25 -2.46 -12.09
CA CYS A 99 7.96 -3.33 -11.16
C CYS A 99 9.47 -3.32 -11.43
N LEU A 100 9.87 -3.51 -12.69
CA LEU A 100 11.27 -3.47 -13.08
C LEU A 100 11.89 -2.10 -12.81
N LYS A 101 11.19 -1.02 -13.17
CA LYS A 101 11.65 0.35 -12.91
C LYS A 101 11.84 0.63 -11.43
N CYS A 102 10.97 0.09 -10.56
CA CYS A 102 11.10 0.25 -9.09
C CYS A 102 12.36 -0.43 -8.57
N ILE A 103 12.67 -1.64 -9.03
CA ILE A 103 13.88 -2.35 -8.64
C ILE A 103 15.12 -1.55 -9.04
N GLN A 104 15.19 -1.08 -10.29
CA GLN A 104 16.28 -0.27 -10.79
C GLN A 104 16.43 1.07 -10.04
N LEU A 105 15.30 1.75 -9.75
CA LEU A 105 15.28 3.01 -9.02
C LEU A 105 15.91 2.89 -7.63
N THR A 106 15.74 1.75 -6.97
CA THR A 106 16.30 1.50 -5.64
C THR A 106 17.78 1.06 -5.66
N GLY A 107 18.37 0.91 -6.86
CA GLY A 107 19.74 0.43 -7.04
C GLY A 107 19.91 -1.03 -6.62
N LEU A 108 18.85 -1.82 -6.74
CA LEU A 108 18.88 -3.28 -6.61
C LEU A 108 18.90 -3.90 -8.01
N GLU A 109 19.47 -5.09 -8.12
CA GLU A 109 19.55 -5.83 -9.37
C GLU A 109 18.40 -6.85 -9.46
N PRO A 110 17.61 -6.83 -10.55
CA PRO A 110 16.54 -7.80 -10.75
C PRO A 110 17.14 -9.15 -11.17
N LEU A 111 16.82 -10.19 -10.41
CA LEU A 111 17.04 -11.58 -10.83
C LEU A 111 15.76 -12.08 -11.49
N VAL A 112 15.75 -12.11 -12.81
CA VAL A 112 14.57 -12.50 -13.58
C VAL A 112 14.39 -14.00 -13.54
N VAL A 113 13.20 -14.44 -13.14
CA VAL A 113 12.77 -15.84 -13.24
C VAL A 113 11.77 -15.92 -14.38
N GLU A 114 12.15 -16.63 -15.43
CA GLU A 114 11.25 -16.91 -16.56
C GLU A 114 10.28 -18.03 -16.17
N ASN A 115 9.01 -17.87 -16.57
CA ASN A 115 7.98 -18.91 -16.44
C ASN A 115 7.97 -19.81 -17.68
#